data_627c666d568275d8e6aa6a4b56f27499
#
_entry.id   627c666d568275d8e6aa6a4b56f27499
#
_cell.length_a   1.000
_cell.length_b   1.000
_cell.length_c   1.000
_cell.angle_alpha   90.00
_cell.angle_beta   90.00
_cell.angle_gamma   90.00
#
_symmetry.space_group_name_H-M   'P 1'
#
loop_
_entity.id
_entity.type
_entity.pdbx_description
1 polymer ?
#
loop_
_entity_poly.entity_id
_entity_poly.type
_entity_poly.pdbx_seq_one_letter_code
_entity_poly.pdbx_strand_id
1 'polypeptide(L)'
;MYDWEGLSIASEEPLRTAHARSLSTTQGVALARDVQYVYEDGSFVPLAQYINSSTGEAEHISPMAWGAESAPRESSATPPKLYHYVYDQIGTPQLLLNQSQEVVWEAESKAWGETYVEPREVKEGVVNNHRFQGQYYDEESELHYNTFRYYDPELGRFISQDPIGLMGGINVYQYAPNPVEWVDPWGWKRLSIFNGRRGVLKAIHDLERNGYAVIAEEVTMKVNKSRSRIRADIVASDRNGGIHVFEVKHGKGRLTKNQKKAKVFDMDSPSNTCERGGGSLRPSQGKDSDFILDTRNRPGLGNKGQKFKDTTFHILKYR
;
A
#
# COMPACT_ATOMS: atom_id res chain seq x y z
N MET A 1 1.64 -18.43 -7.25
CA MET A 1 0.65 -18.09 -6.19
C MET A 1 1.19 -16.85 -5.48
N TYR A 2 0.35 -15.86 -5.27
CA TYR A 2 0.73 -14.61 -4.58
C TYR A 2 0.35 -14.72 -3.10
N ASP A 3 1.26 -14.33 -2.24
CA ASP A 3 1.00 -14.13 -0.82
C ASP A 3 0.89 -12.63 -0.54
N TRP A 4 -0.01 -12.25 0.36
CA TRP A 4 -0.35 -10.85 0.60
C TRP A 4 -0.12 -10.48 2.05
N GLU A 5 0.64 -9.44 2.28
CA GLU A 5 0.78 -8.80 3.59
C GLU A 5 0.02 -7.48 3.61
N GLY A 6 -1.11 -7.47 4.31
CA GLY A 6 -2.06 -6.36 4.24
C GLY A 6 -2.70 -6.26 2.85
N LEU A 7 -2.44 -5.17 2.13
CA LEU A 7 -2.91 -4.93 0.75
C LEU A 7 -1.77 -4.90 -0.28
N SER A 8 -0.56 -5.30 0.11
CA SER A 8 0.61 -5.39 -0.78
C SER A 8 0.98 -6.83 -1.03
N ILE A 9 1.52 -7.13 -2.21
CA ILE A 9 2.06 -8.46 -2.50
C ILE A 9 3.35 -8.62 -1.69
N ALA A 10 3.34 -9.54 -0.71
CA ALA A 10 4.50 -9.85 0.12
C ALA A 10 5.44 -10.83 -0.56
N SER A 11 4.91 -11.80 -1.28
CA SER A 11 5.69 -12.78 -2.01
C SER A 11 4.97 -13.30 -3.25
N GLU A 12 5.75 -13.84 -4.17
CA GLU A 12 5.29 -14.48 -5.39
C GLU A 12 5.90 -15.88 -5.47
N GLU A 13 5.07 -16.90 -5.36
CA GLU A 13 5.48 -18.29 -5.56
C GLU A 13 5.03 -18.77 -6.94
N PRO A 14 5.88 -19.52 -7.66
CA PRO A 14 5.49 -20.12 -8.92
C PRO A 14 4.37 -21.13 -8.69
N LEU A 15 3.36 -21.09 -9.54
CA LEU A 15 2.31 -22.10 -9.56
C LEU A 15 2.93 -23.50 -9.78
N ARG A 16 2.85 -24.37 -8.80
CA ARG A 16 3.11 -25.82 -8.99
C ARG A 16 1.97 -26.38 -9.83
N THR A 17 2.09 -26.26 -11.14
CA THR A 17 1.10 -26.83 -12.06
C THR A 17 1.19 -28.34 -12.08
N ALA A 18 0.26 -28.98 -11.38
CA ALA A 18 0.00 -30.43 -11.51
C ALA A 18 -0.64 -30.80 -12.86
N HIS A 19 -0.82 -29.89 -13.81
CA HIS A 19 -1.45 -30.14 -15.12
C HIS A 19 -0.84 -29.32 -16.25
N ALA A 20 0.47 -29.52 -16.50
CA ALA A 20 1.02 -29.15 -17.80
C ALA A 20 1.10 -30.40 -18.67
N ARG A 21 -0.03 -30.83 -19.27
CA ARG A 21 0.01 -31.71 -20.42
C ARG A 21 0.17 -30.89 -21.68
N SER A 22 1.38 -30.99 -22.26
CA SER A 22 1.66 -30.89 -23.69
C SER A 22 1.23 -29.63 -24.43
N LEU A 23 2.14 -28.68 -24.52
CA LEU A 23 2.43 -28.06 -25.80
C LEU A 23 3.95 -27.99 -25.94
N SER A 24 4.46 -28.74 -26.88
CA SER A 24 5.85 -28.75 -27.29
C SER A 24 6.20 -27.40 -27.89
N THR A 25 7.25 -26.75 -27.45
CA THR A 25 8.42 -26.43 -28.25
C THR A 25 9.39 -25.55 -27.47
N THR A 26 10.61 -26.09 -27.38
CA THR A 26 11.90 -25.40 -27.37
C THR A 26 12.11 -24.20 -26.43
N GLN A 27 12.95 -24.47 -25.42
CA GLN A 27 13.80 -23.53 -24.67
C GLN A 27 13.14 -22.69 -23.57
N GLY A 28 13.53 -23.04 -22.39
CA GLY A 28 13.41 -22.25 -21.17
C GLY A 28 12.76 -23.06 -20.06
N VAL A 29 13.58 -23.79 -19.29
CA VAL A 29 13.18 -24.22 -17.96
C VAL A 29 12.91 -22.92 -17.19
N ALA A 30 11.64 -22.57 -17.04
CA ALA A 30 11.23 -21.54 -16.12
C ALA A 30 11.61 -22.03 -14.71
N LEU A 31 12.76 -21.60 -14.23
CA LEU A 31 13.18 -21.84 -12.85
C LEU A 31 12.11 -21.22 -11.97
N ALA A 32 11.42 -22.06 -11.21
CA ALA A 32 10.51 -21.63 -10.18
C ALA A 32 11.29 -20.72 -9.22
N ARG A 33 10.98 -19.41 -9.21
CA ARG A 33 11.62 -18.44 -8.36
C ARG A 33 10.63 -18.02 -7.31
N ASP A 34 11.03 -18.12 -6.05
CA ASP A 34 10.31 -17.54 -4.93
C ASP A 34 10.84 -16.11 -4.77
N VAL A 35 9.99 -15.13 -4.95
CA VAL A 35 10.31 -13.70 -4.80
C VAL A 35 9.59 -13.14 -3.59
N GLN A 36 10.36 -12.55 -2.69
CA GLN A 36 9.84 -11.87 -1.51
C GLN A 36 10.13 -10.37 -1.60
N TYR A 37 9.15 -9.55 -1.28
CA TYR A 37 9.24 -8.10 -1.38
C TYR A 37 9.30 -7.45 -0.01
N VAL A 38 10.11 -6.39 0.09
CA VAL A 38 10.21 -5.53 1.27
C VAL A 38 9.72 -4.15 0.89
N TYR A 39 8.75 -3.64 1.62
CA TYR A 39 8.18 -2.31 1.39
C TYR A 39 8.63 -1.30 2.45
N GLU A 40 8.54 -0.01 2.10
CA GLU A 40 8.63 1.08 3.07
C GLU A 40 7.46 0.93 4.06
N ASP A 41 7.74 1.04 5.36
CA ASP A 41 6.74 0.87 6.42
C ASP A 41 5.52 1.77 6.24
N GLY A 42 4.33 1.17 6.16
CA GLY A 42 3.07 1.86 5.90
C GLY A 42 2.96 2.49 4.51
N SER A 43 3.65 1.95 3.52
CA SER A 43 3.70 2.45 2.15
C SER A 43 3.57 1.30 1.15
N PHE A 44 3.25 1.63 -0.10
CA PHE A 44 3.25 0.69 -1.23
C PHE A 44 4.53 0.82 -2.07
N VAL A 45 5.54 1.53 -1.57
CA VAL A 45 6.82 1.70 -2.26
C VAL A 45 7.72 0.51 -1.95
N PRO A 46 8.09 -0.32 -2.93
CA PRO A 46 9.00 -1.42 -2.73
C PRO A 46 10.42 -0.90 -2.47
N LEU A 47 11.09 -1.39 -1.45
CA LEU A 47 12.49 -1.06 -1.12
C LEU A 47 13.46 -2.07 -1.68
N ALA A 48 13.11 -3.34 -1.60
CA ALA A 48 13.96 -4.44 -2.02
C ALA A 48 13.14 -5.67 -2.39
N GLN A 49 13.74 -6.57 -3.16
CA GLN A 49 13.24 -7.92 -3.39
C GLN A 49 14.34 -8.96 -3.16
N TYR A 50 13.95 -10.10 -2.61
CA TYR A 50 14.77 -11.27 -2.46
C TYR A 50 14.32 -12.34 -3.44
N ILE A 51 15.25 -12.93 -4.18
CA ILE A 51 14.98 -14.05 -5.08
C ILE A 51 15.68 -15.28 -4.55
N ASN A 52 14.89 -16.27 -4.16
CA ASN A 52 15.39 -17.58 -3.79
C ASN A 52 15.50 -18.44 -5.07
N SER A 53 16.71 -18.84 -5.43
CA SER A 53 16.92 -19.84 -6.47
C SER A 53 16.73 -21.22 -5.83
N SER A 54 15.52 -21.78 -5.91
CA SER A 54 15.34 -23.21 -5.69
C SER A 54 15.91 -23.92 -6.92
N THR A 55 17.06 -24.57 -6.79
CA THR A 55 17.48 -25.60 -7.73
C THR A 55 16.56 -26.79 -7.51
N GLY A 56 15.35 -26.73 -8.09
CA GLY A 56 14.43 -27.84 -8.09
C GLY A 56 14.88 -28.87 -9.12
N GLU A 57 15.80 -29.73 -8.74
CA GLU A 57 15.76 -31.08 -9.29
C GLU A 57 14.43 -31.67 -8.83
N ALA A 58 13.52 -31.87 -9.77
CA ALA A 58 12.32 -32.66 -9.53
C ALA A 58 12.79 -34.03 -8.99
N GLU A 59 12.66 -34.23 -7.69
CA GLU A 59 12.87 -35.54 -7.11
C GLU A 59 11.86 -36.48 -7.76
N HIS A 60 12.36 -37.36 -8.63
CA HIS A 60 11.68 -38.54 -9.08
C HIS A 60 11.50 -39.44 -7.85
N ILE A 61 10.39 -39.24 -7.13
CA ILE A 61 10.01 -40.12 -6.03
C ILE A 61 9.72 -41.50 -6.66
N SER A 62 10.71 -42.35 -6.61
CA SER A 62 10.53 -43.79 -6.93
C SER A 62 9.64 -44.38 -5.83
N PRO A 63 8.54 -45.09 -6.17
CA PRO A 63 7.57 -45.57 -5.19
C PRO A 63 8.04 -46.72 -4.31
N MET A 64 9.31 -47.11 -4.33
CA MET A 64 9.82 -48.25 -3.56
C MET A 64 11.15 -47.96 -2.88
N ALA A 65 11.09 -47.38 -1.69
CA ALA A 65 12.11 -47.56 -0.67
C ALA A 65 11.54 -47.32 0.72
N TRP A 66 10.87 -48.28 1.28
CA TRP A 66 10.64 -48.39 2.72
C TRP A 66 11.91 -48.92 3.37
N GLY A 67 12.54 -48.07 4.23
CA GLY A 67 13.58 -48.47 5.17
C GLY A 67 15.01 -48.09 4.82
N ALA A 68 15.30 -46.80 4.75
CA ALA A 68 16.65 -46.33 4.99
C ALA A 68 16.54 -44.98 5.75
N GLU A 69 17.04 -44.91 6.98
CA GLU A 69 17.27 -43.66 7.68
C GLU A 69 18.21 -42.81 6.83
N SER A 70 17.68 -41.83 6.14
CA SER A 70 18.48 -40.85 5.40
C SER A 70 19.01 -39.82 6.39
N ALA A 71 20.34 -39.77 6.52
CA ALA A 71 21.04 -38.67 7.18
C ALA A 71 20.55 -37.32 6.61
N PRO A 72 20.49 -36.26 7.43
CA PRO A 72 20.09 -34.94 6.94
C PRO A 72 21.09 -34.49 5.86
N ARG A 73 20.64 -34.45 4.62
CA ARG A 73 21.41 -33.83 3.54
C ARG A 73 21.42 -32.32 3.82
N GLU A 74 22.59 -31.78 4.03
CA GLU A 74 22.82 -30.35 3.95
C GLU A 74 22.35 -29.88 2.55
N SER A 75 21.21 -29.23 2.48
CA SER A 75 20.77 -28.58 1.26
C SER A 75 21.77 -27.46 0.98
N SER A 76 22.50 -27.52 -0.12
CA SER A 76 23.31 -26.44 -0.62
C SER A 76 22.39 -25.34 -1.16
N ALA A 77 21.62 -24.72 -0.27
CA ALA A 77 20.77 -23.61 -0.63
C ALA A 77 21.68 -22.45 -1.04
N THR A 78 21.61 -22.06 -2.30
CA THR A 78 22.25 -20.86 -2.78
C THR A 78 21.65 -19.69 -1.98
N PRO A 79 22.46 -18.79 -1.39
CA PRO A 79 21.92 -17.69 -0.60
C PRO A 79 20.98 -16.83 -1.47
N PRO A 80 19.89 -16.31 -0.89
CA PRO A 80 18.97 -15.48 -1.62
C PRO A 80 19.68 -14.25 -2.19
N LYS A 81 19.36 -13.92 -3.44
CA LYS A 81 19.87 -12.71 -4.08
C LYS A 81 19.00 -11.54 -3.69
N LEU A 82 19.62 -10.46 -3.20
CA LEU A 82 18.97 -9.22 -2.81
C LEU A 82 19.12 -8.18 -3.92
N TYR A 83 18.02 -7.52 -4.26
CA TYR A 83 17.97 -6.43 -5.22
C TYR A 83 17.30 -5.22 -4.58
N HIS A 84 17.85 -4.02 -4.82
CA HIS A 84 17.33 -2.76 -4.31
C HIS A 84 16.60 -2.00 -5.39
N TYR A 85 15.45 -1.42 -5.04
CA TYR A 85 14.68 -0.57 -5.92
C TYR A 85 15.21 0.86 -5.94
N VAL A 86 15.30 1.43 -7.15
CA VAL A 86 15.40 2.87 -7.39
C VAL A 86 14.12 3.29 -8.08
N TYR A 87 13.45 4.32 -7.58
CA TYR A 87 12.12 4.74 -8.00
C TYR A 87 12.06 6.25 -8.24
N ASP A 88 11.05 6.67 -9.00
CA ASP A 88 10.76 8.08 -9.24
C ASP A 88 10.13 8.78 -8.02
N GLN A 89 9.73 10.05 -8.18
CA GLN A 89 9.15 10.87 -7.11
C GLN A 89 7.82 10.35 -6.57
N ILE A 90 7.11 9.49 -7.32
CA ILE A 90 5.84 8.89 -6.88
C ILE A 90 6.00 7.44 -6.39
N GLY A 91 7.23 6.93 -6.35
CA GLY A 91 7.53 5.58 -5.87
C GLY A 91 7.37 4.49 -6.94
N THR A 92 7.36 4.85 -8.22
CA THR A 92 7.35 3.88 -9.33
C THR A 92 8.76 3.37 -9.57
N PRO A 93 9.02 2.05 -9.55
CA PRO A 93 10.33 1.49 -9.83
C PRO A 93 10.84 1.85 -11.22
N GLN A 94 12.08 2.32 -11.28
CA GLN A 94 12.80 2.65 -12.50
C GLN A 94 13.97 1.71 -12.73
N LEU A 95 14.71 1.35 -11.65
CA LEU A 95 15.85 0.47 -11.72
C LEU A 95 15.81 -0.57 -10.59
N LEU A 96 16.42 -1.73 -10.83
CA LEU A 96 16.86 -2.66 -9.80
C LEU A 96 18.37 -2.78 -9.81
N LEU A 97 18.96 -2.69 -8.63
CA LEU A 97 20.40 -2.82 -8.42
C LEU A 97 20.69 -4.12 -7.64
N ASN A 98 21.70 -4.86 -8.07
CA ASN A 98 22.21 -6.00 -7.30
C ASN A 98 23.08 -5.54 -6.12
N GLN A 99 23.61 -6.49 -5.35
CA GLN A 99 24.49 -6.22 -4.20
C GLN A 99 25.81 -5.51 -4.58
N SER A 100 26.24 -5.63 -5.85
CA SER A 100 27.40 -4.92 -6.39
C SER A 100 27.06 -3.52 -6.93
N GLN A 101 25.83 -3.06 -6.74
CA GLN A 101 25.29 -1.78 -7.25
C GLN A 101 25.24 -1.71 -8.79
N GLU A 102 25.22 -2.85 -9.46
CA GLU A 102 25.04 -2.89 -10.90
C GLU A 102 23.56 -2.90 -11.25
N VAL A 103 23.19 -2.19 -12.32
CA VAL A 103 21.82 -2.23 -12.84
C VAL A 103 21.56 -3.60 -13.47
N VAL A 104 20.54 -4.28 -12.97
CA VAL A 104 20.11 -5.60 -13.45
C VAL A 104 18.73 -5.59 -14.09
N TRP A 105 17.99 -4.54 -13.90
CA TRP A 105 16.71 -4.26 -14.53
C TRP A 105 16.51 -2.74 -14.64
N GLU A 106 16.05 -2.28 -15.78
CA GLU A 106 15.73 -0.89 -16.07
C GLU A 106 14.46 -0.81 -16.91
N ALA A 107 13.62 0.17 -16.61
CA ALA A 107 12.41 0.44 -17.38
C ALA A 107 12.11 1.93 -17.46
N GLU A 108 11.55 2.33 -18.59
CA GLU A 108 10.96 3.64 -18.78
C GLU A 108 9.43 3.54 -18.73
N SER A 109 8.80 4.45 -18.00
CA SER A 109 7.35 4.54 -17.91
C SER A 109 6.83 5.82 -18.53
N LYS A 110 5.80 5.71 -19.39
CA LYS A 110 5.03 6.87 -19.81
C LYS A 110 4.25 7.48 -18.65
N ALA A 111 3.76 8.70 -18.82
CA ALA A 111 3.04 9.43 -17.76
C ALA A 111 1.87 8.66 -17.15
N TRP A 112 1.20 7.80 -17.90
CA TRP A 112 0.08 6.97 -17.42
C TRP A 112 0.48 5.54 -17.06
N GLY A 113 1.78 5.26 -16.90
CA GLY A 113 2.27 3.99 -16.34
C GLY A 113 2.48 2.86 -17.34
N GLU A 114 2.24 3.09 -18.65
CA GLU A 114 2.69 2.15 -19.67
C GLU A 114 4.22 2.03 -19.59
N THR A 115 4.72 0.82 -19.34
CA THR A 115 6.12 0.59 -18.96
C THR A 115 6.83 -0.24 -20.02
N TYR A 116 7.96 0.26 -20.48
CA TYR A 116 8.87 -0.41 -21.40
C TYR A 116 10.11 -0.86 -20.64
N VAL A 117 10.35 -2.16 -20.64
CA VAL A 117 11.55 -2.75 -20.06
C VAL A 117 12.59 -2.88 -21.16
N GLU A 118 13.78 -2.31 -20.96
CA GLU A 118 14.90 -2.45 -21.89
C GLU A 118 15.49 -3.87 -21.81
N PRO A 119 15.35 -4.70 -22.87
CA PRO A 119 15.80 -6.12 -22.80
C PRO A 119 17.29 -6.28 -22.53
N ARG A 120 18.11 -5.27 -22.91
CA ARG A 120 19.56 -5.27 -22.69
C ARG A 120 19.95 -5.09 -21.23
N GLU A 121 19.05 -4.49 -20.44
CA GLU A 121 19.28 -4.19 -19.03
C GLU A 121 18.67 -5.26 -18.11
N VAL A 122 17.97 -6.26 -18.66
CA VAL A 122 17.52 -7.41 -17.86
C VAL A 122 18.67 -8.41 -17.73
N LYS A 123 19.36 -8.33 -16.62
CA LYS A 123 20.45 -9.25 -16.25
C LYS A 123 19.98 -10.22 -15.16
N GLU A 124 20.70 -11.33 -15.02
CA GLU A 124 20.40 -12.35 -14.00
C GLU A 124 18.97 -12.91 -14.06
N GLY A 125 18.22 -12.60 -15.13
CA GLY A 125 16.81 -12.97 -15.30
C GLY A 125 15.90 -12.38 -14.23
N VAL A 126 16.22 -11.22 -13.71
CA VAL A 126 15.39 -10.52 -12.72
C VAL A 126 14.11 -10.01 -13.40
N VAL A 127 12.98 -10.21 -12.75
CA VAL A 127 11.67 -9.70 -13.18
C VAL A 127 11.17 -8.71 -12.15
N ASN A 128 10.58 -7.62 -12.62
CA ASN A 128 9.89 -6.66 -11.77
C ASN A 128 8.52 -6.34 -12.36
N ASN A 129 7.48 -6.75 -11.66
CA ASN A 129 6.09 -6.53 -12.05
C ASN A 129 5.43 -5.35 -11.27
N HIS A 130 6.15 -4.69 -10.35
CA HIS A 130 5.64 -3.50 -9.71
C HIS A 130 5.52 -2.35 -10.72
N ARG A 131 4.41 -1.59 -10.59
CA ARG A 131 4.11 -0.41 -11.42
C ARG A 131 3.85 0.79 -10.50
N PHE A 132 2.83 1.60 -10.71
CA PHE A 132 2.47 2.63 -9.74
C PHE A 132 2.22 2.04 -8.37
N GLN A 133 2.32 2.83 -7.30
CA GLN A 133 2.08 2.34 -5.94
C GLN A 133 0.77 1.54 -5.86
N GLY A 134 0.86 0.30 -5.35
CA GLY A 134 -0.26 -0.64 -5.24
C GLY A 134 -0.60 -1.39 -6.54
N GLN A 135 0.14 -1.15 -7.62
CA GLN A 135 -0.07 -1.84 -8.90
C GLN A 135 0.95 -2.95 -9.13
N TYR A 136 0.47 -4.04 -9.70
CA TYR A 136 1.26 -5.19 -10.11
C TYR A 136 0.88 -5.61 -11.53
N TYR A 137 1.87 -5.72 -12.43
CA TYR A 137 1.65 -6.11 -13.82
C TYR A 137 1.24 -7.58 -13.91
N ASP A 138 0.15 -7.82 -14.58
CA ASP A 138 -0.38 -9.14 -14.88
C ASP A 138 -0.07 -9.46 -16.35
N GLU A 139 0.84 -10.40 -16.58
CA GLU A 139 1.29 -10.79 -17.92
C GLU A 139 0.20 -11.44 -18.77
N GLU A 140 -0.81 -12.07 -18.14
CA GLU A 140 -1.89 -12.75 -18.86
C GLU A 140 -2.88 -11.78 -19.47
N SER A 141 -3.20 -10.70 -18.74
CA SER A 141 -4.16 -9.70 -19.18
C SER A 141 -3.52 -8.43 -19.78
N GLU A 142 -2.19 -8.26 -19.61
CA GLU A 142 -1.43 -7.05 -19.95
C GLU A 142 -1.91 -5.79 -19.19
N LEU A 143 -2.66 -5.99 -18.11
CA LEU A 143 -3.18 -4.94 -17.26
C LEU A 143 -2.38 -4.84 -15.96
N HIS A 144 -2.61 -3.76 -15.21
CA HIS A 144 -2.06 -3.62 -13.86
C HIS A 144 -3.14 -3.98 -12.83
N TYR A 145 -2.94 -5.07 -12.10
CA TYR A 145 -3.75 -5.42 -10.94
C TYR A 145 -3.54 -4.37 -9.85
N ASN A 146 -4.63 -3.81 -9.32
CA ASN A 146 -4.61 -2.76 -8.31
C ASN A 146 -5.69 -3.04 -7.25
N THR A 147 -5.47 -4.02 -6.42
CA THR A 147 -6.29 -4.50 -5.31
C THR A 147 -7.78 -4.71 -5.67
N PHE A 148 -8.55 -3.64 -5.85
CA PHE A 148 -10.00 -3.71 -6.13
C PHE A 148 -10.34 -3.56 -7.60
N ARG A 149 -9.40 -3.14 -8.45
CA ARG A 149 -9.61 -2.89 -9.87
C ARG A 149 -8.40 -3.31 -10.70
N TYR A 150 -8.63 -3.51 -11.98
CA TYR A 150 -7.57 -3.56 -12.98
C TYR A 150 -7.43 -2.21 -13.67
N TYR A 151 -6.21 -1.77 -13.87
CA TYR A 151 -5.85 -0.53 -14.53
C TYR A 151 -5.25 -0.82 -15.90
N ASP A 152 -5.72 -0.11 -16.91
CA ASP A 152 -5.22 -0.17 -18.26
C ASP A 152 -4.24 1.00 -18.48
N PRO A 153 -2.92 0.73 -18.62
CA PRO A 153 -1.91 1.78 -18.77
C PRO A 153 -1.94 2.47 -20.14
N GLU A 154 -2.44 1.81 -21.17
CA GLU A 154 -2.57 2.43 -22.50
C GLU A 154 -3.69 3.47 -22.52
N LEU A 155 -4.82 3.14 -21.90
CA LEU A 155 -5.98 4.03 -21.78
C LEU A 155 -5.87 5.01 -20.62
N GLY A 156 -4.95 4.81 -19.68
CA GLY A 156 -4.74 5.65 -18.52
C GLY A 156 -5.92 5.63 -17.53
N ARG A 157 -6.67 4.51 -17.43
CA ARG A 157 -7.87 4.40 -16.61
C ARG A 157 -8.10 2.99 -16.08
N PHE A 158 -8.97 2.86 -15.08
CA PHE A 158 -9.47 1.56 -14.68
C PHE A 158 -10.45 0.97 -15.70
N ILE A 159 -10.50 -0.37 -15.83
CA ILE A 159 -11.42 -1.07 -16.73
C ILE A 159 -12.80 -1.30 -16.11
N SER A 160 -12.92 -1.15 -14.78
CA SER A 160 -14.18 -1.29 -14.04
C SER A 160 -14.52 0.00 -13.30
N GLN A 161 -15.79 0.15 -12.94
CA GLN A 161 -16.25 1.30 -12.16
C GLN A 161 -15.66 1.29 -10.75
N ASP A 162 -15.53 2.49 -10.19
CA ASP A 162 -15.06 2.68 -8.82
C ASP A 162 -16.02 1.99 -7.82
N PRO A 163 -15.52 1.10 -6.93
CA PRO A 163 -16.36 0.46 -5.92
C PRO A 163 -17.09 1.45 -5.00
N ILE A 164 -16.50 2.65 -4.79
CA ILE A 164 -17.15 3.72 -4.02
C ILE A 164 -18.02 4.65 -4.89
N GLY A 165 -18.16 4.34 -6.17
CA GLY A 165 -19.00 5.07 -7.11
C GLY A 165 -18.61 6.55 -7.25
N LEU A 166 -19.61 7.44 -7.30
CA LEU A 166 -19.38 8.88 -7.45
C LEU A 166 -18.64 9.54 -6.27
N MET A 167 -18.39 8.82 -5.19
CA MET A 167 -17.59 9.30 -4.06
C MET A 167 -16.11 9.42 -4.44
N GLY A 168 -15.63 8.57 -5.34
CA GLY A 168 -14.30 8.65 -5.94
C GLY A 168 -14.16 9.80 -6.96
N GLY A 169 -15.26 10.41 -7.39
CA GLY A 169 -15.30 11.48 -8.39
C GLY A 169 -16.37 11.23 -9.46
N ILE A 170 -16.62 12.23 -10.32
CA ILE A 170 -17.63 12.14 -11.39
C ILE A 170 -17.25 11.06 -12.42
N ASN A 171 -15.97 10.96 -12.76
CA ASN A 171 -15.47 9.90 -13.64
C ASN A 171 -15.08 8.67 -12.81
N VAL A 172 -15.98 7.69 -12.77
CA VAL A 172 -15.81 6.45 -11.98
C VAL A 172 -14.75 5.50 -12.52
N TYR A 173 -14.15 5.77 -13.68
CA TYR A 173 -13.06 4.99 -14.27
C TYR A 173 -11.70 5.67 -14.13
N GLN A 174 -11.64 6.90 -13.61
CA GLN A 174 -10.43 7.68 -13.54
C GLN A 174 -9.45 7.13 -12.50
N TYR A 175 -8.16 6.98 -12.88
CA TYR A 175 -7.08 6.66 -11.94
C TYR A 175 -6.76 7.86 -11.07
N ALA A 176 -6.35 8.97 -11.65
CA ALA A 176 -5.92 10.18 -10.95
C ALA A 176 -6.14 11.43 -11.80
N PRO A 177 -6.22 12.64 -11.18
CA PRO A 177 -6.23 13.89 -11.93
C PRO A 177 -4.92 14.17 -12.66
N ASN A 178 -3.81 13.78 -12.06
CA ASN A 178 -2.45 13.93 -12.57
C ASN A 178 -1.60 12.74 -12.07
N PRO A 179 -1.16 11.83 -12.93
CA PRO A 179 -0.49 10.60 -12.55
C PRO A 179 0.95 10.80 -12.05
N VAL A 180 1.54 12.00 -12.23
CA VAL A 180 2.88 12.31 -11.72
C VAL A 180 2.89 12.94 -10.32
N GLU A 181 1.71 13.21 -9.77
CA GLU A 181 1.53 13.80 -8.43
C GLU A 181 0.53 13.04 -7.56
N TRP A 182 -0.21 12.12 -8.15
CA TRP A 182 -1.27 11.39 -7.48
C TRP A 182 -1.13 9.91 -7.72
N VAL A 183 -1.38 9.13 -6.69
CA VAL A 183 -1.46 7.66 -6.74
C VAL A 183 -2.79 7.18 -6.21
N ASP A 184 -3.23 6.00 -6.66
CA ASP A 184 -4.38 5.30 -6.12
C ASP A 184 -3.96 3.86 -5.74
N PRO A 185 -3.32 3.67 -4.57
CA PRO A 185 -2.71 2.40 -4.22
C PRO A 185 -3.70 1.24 -4.04
N TRP A 186 -4.96 1.55 -3.77
CA TRP A 186 -6.00 0.53 -3.58
C TRP A 186 -6.93 0.38 -4.79
N GLY A 187 -6.83 1.24 -5.80
CA GLY A 187 -7.77 1.25 -6.89
C GLY A 187 -9.18 1.75 -6.51
N TRP A 188 -9.30 2.58 -5.47
CA TRP A 188 -10.58 3.19 -5.05
C TRP A 188 -10.42 4.59 -4.49
N LYS A 189 -9.20 5.02 -4.17
CA LYS A 189 -8.95 6.30 -3.51
C LYS A 189 -7.66 6.95 -3.96
N ARG A 190 -7.79 8.09 -4.57
CA ARG A 190 -6.68 8.90 -5.07
C ARG A 190 -6.03 9.71 -3.96
N LEU A 191 -4.70 9.72 -3.94
CA LEU A 191 -3.89 10.37 -2.94
C LEU A 191 -2.85 11.28 -3.61
N SER A 192 -2.79 12.56 -3.21
CA SER A 192 -1.73 13.47 -3.64
C SER A 192 -0.48 13.27 -2.82
N ILE A 193 0.65 13.05 -3.47
CA ILE A 193 1.95 12.79 -2.81
C ILE A 193 2.54 14.05 -2.21
N PHE A 194 2.30 15.21 -2.82
CA PHE A 194 2.92 16.47 -2.38
C PHE A 194 2.28 17.14 -1.17
N ASN A 195 1.10 16.73 -0.72
CA ASN A 195 0.34 17.40 0.33
C ASN A 195 0.50 16.81 1.75
N GLY A 196 1.68 16.33 2.10
CA GLY A 196 1.94 15.80 3.45
C GLY A 196 1.21 14.49 3.78
N ARG A 197 0.70 13.79 2.78
CA ARG A 197 -0.13 12.60 2.93
C ARG A 197 0.60 11.32 3.30
N ARG A 198 1.92 11.25 3.19
CA ARG A 198 2.69 10.11 3.72
C ARG A 198 2.31 9.82 5.19
N GLY A 199 2.19 10.88 6.00
CA GLY A 199 1.74 10.75 7.39
C GLY A 199 0.31 10.24 7.52
N VAL A 200 -0.59 10.66 6.62
CA VAL A 200 -2.01 10.24 6.66
C VAL A 200 -2.16 8.78 6.25
N LEU A 201 -1.43 8.31 5.23
CA LEU A 201 -1.42 6.91 4.82
C LEU A 201 -0.91 6.00 5.92
N LYS A 202 0.21 6.38 6.54
CA LYS A 202 0.76 5.67 7.69
C LYS A 202 -0.23 5.64 8.85
N ALA A 203 -0.94 6.74 9.08
CA ALA A 203 -1.98 6.81 10.10
C ALA A 203 -3.16 5.89 9.80
N ILE A 204 -3.62 5.82 8.56
CA ILE A 204 -4.70 4.90 8.15
C ILE A 204 -4.31 3.47 8.42
N HIS A 205 -3.14 3.05 7.96
CA HIS A 205 -2.63 1.70 8.19
C HIS A 205 -2.51 1.37 9.69
N ASP A 206 -1.95 2.29 10.50
CA ASP A 206 -1.84 2.08 11.95
C ASP A 206 -3.23 1.98 12.61
N LEU A 207 -4.20 2.78 12.16
CA LEU A 207 -5.58 2.75 12.66
C LEU A 207 -6.24 1.40 12.36
N GLU A 208 -6.16 0.93 11.13
CA GLU A 208 -6.74 -0.35 10.71
C GLU A 208 -6.12 -1.53 11.46
N ARG A 209 -4.80 -1.56 11.63
CA ARG A 209 -4.10 -2.58 12.45
C ARG A 209 -4.54 -2.57 13.91
N ASN A 210 -4.94 -1.42 14.44
CA ASN A 210 -5.45 -1.28 15.82
C ASN A 210 -6.97 -1.45 15.92
N GLY A 211 -7.64 -1.85 14.83
CA GLY A 211 -9.05 -2.21 14.81
C GLY A 211 -10.02 -1.04 14.65
N TYR A 212 -9.53 0.08 14.13
CA TYR A 212 -10.37 1.20 13.70
C TYR A 212 -10.78 1.03 12.23
N ALA A 213 -12.02 1.36 11.92
CA ALA A 213 -12.51 1.46 10.54
C ALA A 213 -12.54 2.93 10.10
N VAL A 214 -11.75 3.28 9.08
CA VAL A 214 -11.73 4.65 8.54
C VAL A 214 -13.04 4.92 7.80
N ILE A 215 -13.79 5.93 8.26
CA ILE A 215 -15.09 6.32 7.70
C ILE A 215 -14.92 7.42 6.66
N ALA A 216 -14.10 8.43 6.97
CA ALA A 216 -13.91 9.57 6.08
C ALA A 216 -12.59 10.29 6.34
N GLU A 217 -12.06 10.95 5.31
CA GLU A 217 -10.89 11.82 5.40
C GLU A 217 -11.24 13.26 5.10
N GLU A 218 -10.35 14.17 5.53
CA GLU A 218 -10.45 15.60 5.28
C GLU A 218 -11.82 16.18 5.64
N VAL A 219 -12.30 15.84 6.83
CA VAL A 219 -13.64 16.18 7.30
C VAL A 219 -13.63 17.57 7.93
N THR A 220 -14.42 18.48 7.37
CA THR A 220 -14.62 19.79 7.98
C THR A 220 -15.77 19.75 8.99
N MET A 221 -15.51 20.25 10.20
CA MET A 221 -16.44 20.21 11.32
C MET A 221 -16.36 21.47 12.17
N LYS A 222 -17.42 21.74 12.94
CA LYS A 222 -17.47 22.75 14.00
C LYS A 222 -17.47 22.04 15.35
N VAL A 223 -16.49 22.35 16.17
CA VAL A 223 -16.38 21.79 17.50
C VAL A 223 -17.20 22.63 18.49
N ASN A 224 -17.97 21.98 19.35
CA ASN A 224 -19.10 22.59 20.09
C ASN A 224 -18.71 23.76 21.00
N LYS A 225 -17.53 23.77 21.58
CA LYS A 225 -17.12 24.82 22.53
C LYS A 225 -16.41 26.03 21.89
N SER A 226 -15.96 25.94 20.64
CA SER A 226 -15.08 26.95 20.08
C SER A 226 -15.65 27.76 18.93
N ARG A 227 -16.81 27.44 18.40
CA ARG A 227 -17.33 27.98 17.11
C ARG A 227 -16.32 27.94 15.95
N SER A 228 -15.15 27.34 16.20
CA SER A 228 -14.09 27.25 15.20
C SER A 228 -14.38 26.14 14.24
N ARG A 229 -14.29 26.47 12.95
CA ARG A 229 -14.32 25.49 11.88
C ARG A 229 -12.93 24.89 11.73
N ILE A 230 -12.81 23.57 11.92
CA ILE A 230 -11.58 22.82 11.71
C ILE A 230 -11.76 21.82 10.59
N ARG A 231 -10.66 21.40 10.00
CA ARG A 231 -10.59 20.26 9.07
C ARG A 231 -9.68 19.23 9.73
N ALA A 232 -10.21 18.06 9.96
CA ALA A 232 -9.47 16.93 10.49
C ALA A 232 -9.07 15.97 9.36
N ASP A 233 -7.95 15.31 9.51
CA ASP A 233 -7.39 14.45 8.46
C ASP A 233 -8.21 13.16 8.32
N ILE A 234 -8.59 12.50 9.44
CA ILE A 234 -9.27 11.21 9.43
C ILE A 234 -10.41 11.21 10.46
N VAL A 235 -11.53 10.60 10.11
CA VAL A 235 -12.59 10.18 11.03
C VAL A 235 -12.75 8.66 10.91
N ALA A 236 -12.70 7.96 12.03
CA ALA A 236 -12.81 6.51 12.07
C ALA A 236 -13.73 6.05 13.21
N SER A 237 -14.24 4.82 13.13
CA SER A 237 -14.94 4.17 14.24
C SER A 237 -14.06 3.08 14.87
N ASP A 238 -14.18 2.91 16.18
CA ASP A 238 -13.62 1.78 16.88
C ASP A 238 -14.49 0.53 16.72
N ARG A 239 -14.07 -0.59 17.33
CA ARG A 239 -14.82 -1.88 17.29
C ARG A 239 -16.18 -1.82 17.98
N ASN A 240 -16.40 -0.82 18.84
CA ASN A 240 -17.65 -0.63 19.58
C ASN A 240 -18.59 0.39 18.89
N GLY A 241 -18.18 0.92 17.74
CA GLY A 241 -18.90 1.95 16.99
C GLY A 241 -18.69 3.37 17.52
N GLY A 242 -17.76 3.57 18.45
CA GLY A 242 -17.35 4.89 18.93
C GLY A 242 -16.68 5.69 17.81
N ILE A 243 -17.01 6.98 17.68
CA ILE A 243 -16.44 7.85 16.66
C ILE A 243 -15.20 8.56 17.20
N HIS A 244 -14.14 8.49 16.42
CA HIS A 244 -12.85 9.10 16.70
C HIS A 244 -12.41 10.01 15.57
N VAL A 245 -11.79 11.14 15.93
CA VAL A 245 -11.29 12.14 14.97
C VAL A 245 -9.78 12.25 15.13
N PHE A 246 -9.05 12.06 14.04
CA PHE A 246 -7.60 12.07 14.06
C PHE A 246 -7.06 13.22 13.21
N GLU A 247 -6.11 13.93 13.79
CA GLU A 247 -5.27 14.90 13.10
C GLU A 247 -3.86 14.34 13.00
N VAL A 248 -3.31 14.27 11.81
CA VAL A 248 -2.01 13.66 11.53
C VAL A 248 -0.96 14.75 11.34
N LYS A 249 0.17 14.61 12.00
CA LYS A 249 1.31 15.50 11.87
C LYS A 249 2.56 14.73 11.51
N HIS A 250 3.19 15.11 10.39
CA HIS A 250 4.45 14.53 9.94
C HIS A 250 5.59 15.53 10.12
N GLY A 251 6.73 15.05 10.64
CA GLY A 251 7.93 15.86 10.87
C GLY A 251 7.66 17.07 11.77
N LYS A 252 7.92 18.29 11.26
CA LYS A 252 7.74 19.56 11.97
C LYS A 252 6.32 20.16 11.88
N GLY A 253 5.33 19.37 11.42
CA GLY A 253 3.95 19.81 11.25
C GLY A 253 3.35 20.40 12.53
N ARG A 254 2.60 21.51 12.41
CA ARG A 254 1.95 22.22 13.53
C ARG A 254 0.45 22.34 13.31
N LEU A 255 -0.30 22.53 14.39
CA LEU A 255 -1.74 22.82 14.32
C LEU A 255 -1.99 24.19 13.69
N THR A 256 -3.04 24.27 12.86
CA THR A 256 -3.54 25.54 12.31
C THR A 256 -4.11 26.44 13.41
N LYS A 257 -4.33 27.73 13.11
CA LYS A 257 -4.93 28.69 14.07
C LYS A 257 -6.29 28.19 14.59
N ASN A 258 -7.12 27.63 13.72
CA ASN A 258 -8.46 27.14 14.08
C ASN A 258 -8.39 25.86 14.92
N GLN A 259 -7.48 24.92 14.60
CA GLN A 259 -7.26 23.71 15.39
C GLN A 259 -6.76 24.05 16.80
N LYS A 260 -5.85 25.05 16.94
CA LYS A 260 -5.41 25.56 18.25
C LYS A 260 -6.57 26.17 19.05
N LYS A 261 -7.45 26.96 18.41
CA LYS A 261 -8.64 27.55 19.05
C LYS A 261 -9.64 26.50 19.49
N ALA A 262 -9.77 25.38 18.76
CA ALA A 262 -10.68 24.30 19.07
C ALA A 262 -10.30 23.57 20.38
N LYS A 263 -9.02 23.57 20.79
CA LYS A 263 -8.47 22.96 22.01
C LYS A 263 -8.77 21.46 22.18
N VAL A 264 -9.15 20.78 21.10
CA VAL A 264 -9.47 19.34 21.10
C VAL A 264 -8.26 18.48 20.72
N PHE A 265 -7.21 19.06 20.19
CA PHE A 265 -5.97 18.38 19.83
C PHE A 265 -4.84 18.76 20.79
N ASP A 266 -4.09 17.78 21.25
CA ASP A 266 -2.94 17.96 22.15
C ASP A 266 -1.64 17.51 21.48
N MET A 267 -0.81 18.48 21.13
CA MET A 267 0.49 18.23 20.49
C MET A 267 1.53 17.63 21.42
N ASP A 268 1.35 17.79 22.72
CA ASP A 268 2.32 17.33 23.72
C ASP A 268 2.02 15.89 24.18
N SER A 269 0.77 15.43 23.95
CA SER A 269 0.32 14.08 24.25
C SER A 269 -0.24 13.38 23.02
N PRO A 270 0.61 12.99 22.04
CA PRO A 270 0.15 12.28 20.85
C PRO A 270 -0.41 10.90 21.21
N SER A 271 -1.46 10.49 20.50
CA SER A 271 -2.13 9.20 20.71
C SER A 271 -1.41 8.02 20.04
N ASN A 272 -0.21 8.22 19.53
CA ASN A 272 0.63 7.14 19.02
C ASN A 272 2.07 7.25 19.54
N THR A 273 2.78 6.13 19.55
CA THR A 273 4.23 6.10 19.78
C THR A 273 4.96 6.36 18.46
N CYS A 274 5.95 7.27 18.47
CA CYS A 274 6.79 7.56 17.30
C CYS A 274 7.93 6.52 17.16
N GLU A 275 7.62 5.23 17.12
CA GLU A 275 8.62 4.18 16.94
C GLU A 275 8.85 3.88 15.45
N ARG A 276 10.09 3.46 15.10
CA ARG A 276 10.37 2.91 13.79
C ARG A 276 9.67 1.54 13.70
N GLY A 277 8.76 1.37 12.75
CA GLY A 277 8.10 0.08 12.55
C GLY A 277 6.63 -0.01 12.95
N GLY A 278 5.94 1.12 12.99
CA GLY A 278 4.50 1.17 13.26
C GLY A 278 4.18 1.55 14.71
N GLY A 279 3.43 2.63 14.85
CA GLY A 279 3.09 3.16 16.18
C GLY A 279 1.99 2.38 16.87
N SER A 280 2.21 2.01 18.11
CA SER A 280 1.14 1.57 19.00
C SER A 280 0.22 2.75 19.30
N LEU A 281 -1.10 2.58 19.16
CA LEU A 281 -2.07 3.61 19.51
C LEU A 281 -2.30 3.65 21.02
N ARG A 282 -2.51 4.86 21.54
CA ARG A 282 -2.84 5.16 22.93
C ARG A 282 -4.17 5.91 23.00
N PRO A 283 -5.31 5.24 22.89
CA PRO A 283 -6.62 5.89 22.83
C PRO A 283 -6.92 6.80 24.04
N SER A 284 -6.37 6.47 25.22
CA SER A 284 -6.52 7.26 26.45
C SER A 284 -5.92 8.66 26.40
N GLN A 285 -5.08 8.98 25.42
CA GLN A 285 -4.51 10.32 25.21
C GLN A 285 -5.41 11.24 24.39
N GLY A 286 -6.57 10.77 23.94
CA GLY A 286 -7.56 11.57 23.23
C GLY A 286 -8.29 12.56 24.15
N LYS A 287 -8.91 13.58 23.54
CA LYS A 287 -9.76 14.57 24.23
C LYS A 287 -11.19 14.45 23.73
N ASP A 288 -12.14 14.27 24.62
CA ASP A 288 -13.56 14.16 24.28
C ASP A 288 -14.17 15.53 23.98
N SER A 289 -14.95 15.59 22.94
CA SER A 289 -15.72 16.76 22.55
C SER A 289 -16.82 16.38 21.58
N ASP A 290 -17.85 17.22 21.50
CA ASP A 290 -18.87 17.09 20.47
C ASP A 290 -18.45 17.85 19.21
N PHE A 291 -18.93 17.41 18.06
CA PHE A 291 -18.80 18.19 16.82
C PHE A 291 -20.07 18.17 15.96
N ILE A 292 -20.13 19.13 15.06
CA ILE A 292 -21.16 19.23 14.05
C ILE A 292 -20.49 19.17 12.68
N LEU A 293 -20.96 18.26 11.83
CA LEU A 293 -20.44 18.09 10.48
C LEU A 293 -20.73 19.35 9.65
N ASP A 294 -19.69 19.94 9.05
CA ASP A 294 -19.79 21.12 8.19
C ASP A 294 -19.38 20.84 6.74
N THR A 295 -19.19 19.59 6.40
CA THR A 295 -18.95 19.09 5.04
C THR A 295 -20.25 18.67 4.39
N ARG A 296 -20.42 18.93 3.10
CA ARG A 296 -21.55 18.41 2.34
C ARG A 296 -21.40 16.91 2.17
N ASN A 297 -22.47 16.17 2.43
CA ASN A 297 -22.66 14.74 2.19
C ASN A 297 -21.35 13.91 2.24
N ARG A 298 -21.05 13.34 3.41
CA ARG A 298 -19.98 12.34 3.55
C ARG A 298 -20.63 10.99 3.83
N PRO A 299 -20.51 10.04 2.92
CA PRO A 299 -20.93 8.66 3.16
C PRO A 299 -20.31 8.13 4.45
N GLY A 300 -21.08 7.40 5.23
CA GLY A 300 -20.67 6.91 6.54
C GLY A 300 -20.79 7.92 7.69
N LEU A 301 -20.71 9.24 7.43
CA LEU A 301 -20.89 10.29 8.44
C LEU A 301 -22.20 11.06 8.32
N GLY A 302 -22.90 10.97 7.17
CA GLY A 302 -24.18 11.62 6.91
C GLY A 302 -24.08 13.06 6.41
N ASN A 303 -25.10 13.89 6.71
CA ASN A 303 -25.29 15.20 6.10
C ASN A 303 -24.71 16.36 6.93
N LYS A 304 -24.44 17.47 6.25
CA LYS A 304 -24.06 18.72 6.91
C LYS A 304 -25.09 19.09 7.99
N GLY A 305 -24.61 19.41 9.17
CA GLY A 305 -25.42 19.73 10.34
C GLY A 305 -25.64 18.56 11.31
N GLN A 306 -25.25 17.34 10.92
CA GLN A 306 -25.32 16.19 11.83
C GLN A 306 -24.39 16.40 13.03
N LYS A 307 -24.90 16.06 14.22
CA LYS A 307 -24.21 16.22 15.49
C LYS A 307 -23.66 14.87 15.96
N PHE A 308 -22.44 14.88 16.38
CA PHE A 308 -21.75 13.76 17.03
C PHE A 308 -21.39 14.15 18.45
N LYS A 309 -21.80 13.33 19.40
CA LYS A 309 -21.52 13.50 20.82
C LYS A 309 -20.46 12.52 21.27
N ASP A 310 -19.79 12.84 22.36
CA ASP A 310 -18.82 11.95 23.03
C ASP A 310 -17.76 11.40 22.06
N THR A 311 -17.28 12.26 21.16
CA THR A 311 -16.28 11.93 20.15
C THR A 311 -14.89 12.22 20.69
N THR A 312 -13.98 11.27 20.56
CA THR A 312 -12.59 11.44 21.01
C THR A 312 -11.70 11.97 19.89
N PHE A 313 -10.98 13.05 20.15
CA PHE A 313 -10.07 13.72 19.23
C PHE A 313 -8.62 13.37 19.54
N HIS A 314 -7.87 12.94 18.55
CA HIS A 314 -6.51 12.44 18.67
C HIS A 314 -5.54 13.20 17.79
N ILE A 315 -4.28 13.29 18.22
CA ILE A 315 -3.15 13.63 17.34
C ILE A 315 -2.30 12.38 17.13
N LEU A 316 -1.98 12.11 15.87
CA LEU A 316 -0.99 11.13 15.47
C LEU A 316 0.24 11.87 14.94
N LYS A 317 1.41 11.56 15.48
CA LYS A 317 2.69 12.13 15.06
C LYS A 317 3.54 11.08 14.39
N TYR A 318 4.07 11.43 13.22
CA TYR A 318 5.02 10.62 12.44
C TYR A 318 6.29 11.42 12.16
N ARG A 319 7.42 10.73 12.08
CA ARG A 319 8.74 11.31 11.79
C ARG A 319 9.13 11.10 10.35
#